data_93683ad91475ec4594f9e67ebfdc3246
#
_entry.id   93683ad91475ec4594f9e67ebfdc3246
#
_cell.length_a   1.000
_cell.length_b   1.000
_cell.length_c   1.000
_cell.angle_alpha   90.00
_cell.angle_beta   90.00
_cell.angle_gamma   90.00
#
_symmetry.space_group_name_H-M   'P 1'
#
loop_
_entity.id
_entity.type
_entity.pdbx_description
1 polymer ?
#
loop_
_entity_poly.entity_id
_entity_poly.type
_entity_poly.pdbx_seq_one_letter_code
_entity_poly.pdbx_strand_id
1 'polypeptide(L)'
;ISLFTSTSFLILRDSKKEIIVCILFLTITLSFYFFGSHQLEKFNNIETNRLNYKIRVIGSNVGIDRFYKDTDSISVINDLIKISSPQKNEKTIFIWPEGILPDILNDQLKEYKFLFENEFNENHILSVGINAIKKEGENLKYFNSFTIYDHNLEILNSYNKLNLVPFGEFLPFERTLSLIGLKTITNNYQSYSRGEKRNIIELNNHNFSVRLLPLICYEIIYTGNIFDNSNFDFIINISE
;
A
#
# COMPACT_ATOMS: atom_id res chain seq x y z
N ILE A 1 9.76 19.00 20.89
CA ILE A 1 10.37 20.36 21.03
C ILE A 1 9.55 21.20 22.00
N SER A 2 8.22 21.35 21.85
CA SER A 2 7.37 22.16 22.74
C SER A 2 7.38 21.68 24.21
N LEU A 3 7.49 20.38 24.45
CA LEU A 3 7.63 19.81 25.81
C LEU A 3 8.99 20.15 26.45
N PHE A 4 10.06 20.17 25.69
CA PHE A 4 11.38 20.57 26.19
C PHE A 4 11.45 22.04 26.55
N THR A 5 10.82 22.91 25.75
CA THR A 5 10.78 24.36 26.05
C THR A 5 9.91 24.68 27.25
N SER A 6 8.82 23.94 27.47
CA SER A 6 7.96 24.14 28.65
C SER A 6 8.59 23.62 29.94
N THR A 7 9.39 22.55 29.90
CA THR A 7 10.12 22.07 31.09
C THR A 7 11.19 23.04 31.57
N SER A 8 11.90 23.72 30.67
CA SER A 8 12.87 24.78 31.07
C SER A 8 12.19 25.95 31.76
N PHE A 9 10.95 26.29 31.40
CA PHE A 9 10.18 27.36 32.02
C PHE A 9 9.70 26.96 33.41
N LEU A 10 9.39 25.68 33.65
CA LEU A 10 8.97 25.12 34.94
C LEU A 10 10.14 25.09 35.96
N ILE A 11 11.36 24.87 35.53
CA ILE A 11 12.55 24.84 36.41
C ILE A 11 12.82 26.24 37.02
N LEU A 12 12.46 27.31 36.32
CA LEU A 12 12.66 28.68 36.79
C LEU A 12 11.69 29.14 37.88
N ARG A 13 10.69 28.33 38.24
CA ARG A 13 9.56 28.73 39.06
C ARG A 13 9.53 28.12 40.48
N ASP A 14 10.60 27.68 41.02
CA ASP A 14 10.89 27.36 42.43
C ASP A 14 9.80 26.60 43.25
N SER A 15 8.90 25.89 42.56
CA SER A 15 7.83 25.09 43.18
C SER A 15 8.22 23.62 43.18
N LYS A 16 8.19 22.98 44.36
CA LYS A 16 8.49 21.53 44.50
C LYS A 16 7.66 20.64 43.56
N LYS A 17 6.38 21.04 43.30
CA LYS A 17 5.49 20.30 42.38
C LYS A 17 5.99 20.37 40.94
N GLU A 18 6.48 21.51 40.51
CA GLU A 18 6.98 21.73 39.15
C GLU A 18 8.28 20.96 38.92
N ILE A 19 9.16 20.88 39.92
CA ILE A 19 10.37 20.06 39.88
C ILE A 19 10.02 18.57 39.71
N ILE A 20 9.03 18.07 40.45
CA ILE A 20 8.56 16.69 40.32
C ILE A 20 8.06 16.40 38.89
N VAL A 21 7.27 17.32 38.32
CA VAL A 21 6.79 17.19 36.94
C VAL A 21 7.95 17.15 35.95
N CYS A 22 8.95 18.02 36.12
CA CYS A 22 10.13 18.02 35.27
C CYS A 22 10.93 16.70 35.35
N ILE A 23 11.11 16.16 36.58
CA ILE A 23 11.77 14.87 36.77
C ILE A 23 10.96 13.76 36.10
N LEU A 24 9.63 13.75 36.22
CA LEU A 24 8.78 12.76 35.58
C LEU A 24 8.94 12.79 34.05
N PHE A 25 8.89 13.99 33.44
CA PHE A 25 9.08 14.12 31.99
C PHE A 25 10.47 13.67 31.54
N LEU A 26 11.50 14.01 32.30
CA LEU A 26 12.86 13.59 32.00
C LEU A 26 13.00 12.07 32.09
N THR A 27 12.41 11.46 33.11
CA THR A 27 12.41 9.99 33.28
C THR A 27 11.68 9.31 32.12
N ILE A 28 10.52 9.82 31.71
CA ILE A 28 9.77 9.28 30.55
C ILE A 28 10.62 9.38 29.26
N THR A 29 11.22 10.55 29.03
CA THR A 29 12.05 10.77 27.84
C THR A 29 13.25 9.83 27.80
N LEU A 30 13.95 9.68 28.94
CA LEU A 30 15.07 8.74 29.05
C LEU A 30 14.61 7.29 28.86
N SER A 31 13.46 6.91 29.42
CA SER A 31 12.90 5.56 29.24
C SER A 31 12.60 5.27 27.76
N PHE A 32 12.02 6.20 27.02
CA PHE A 32 11.82 6.06 25.59
C PHE A 32 13.15 5.99 24.80
N TYR A 33 14.12 6.78 25.20
CA TYR A 33 15.46 6.74 24.57
C TYR A 33 16.13 5.37 24.76
N PHE A 34 16.17 4.85 25.99
CA PHE A 34 16.76 3.54 26.26
C PHE A 34 15.97 2.41 25.61
N PHE A 35 14.64 2.47 25.63
CA PHE A 35 13.80 1.51 24.93
C PHE A 35 14.07 1.53 23.42
N GLY A 36 14.13 2.70 22.83
CA GLY A 36 14.44 2.86 21.38
C GLY A 36 15.83 2.34 21.04
N SER A 37 16.85 2.68 21.85
CA SER A 37 18.21 2.17 21.65
C SER A 37 18.28 0.64 21.73
N HIS A 38 17.60 0.05 22.70
CA HIS A 38 17.56 -1.40 22.85
C HIS A 38 16.85 -2.08 21.65
N GLN A 39 15.76 -1.49 21.16
CA GLN A 39 15.08 -2.01 19.96
C GLN A 39 15.94 -1.88 18.70
N LEU A 40 16.69 -0.79 18.54
CA LEU A 40 17.62 -0.63 17.43
C LEU A 40 18.75 -1.65 17.48
N GLU A 41 19.32 -1.91 18.66
CA GLU A 41 20.35 -2.92 18.84
C GLU A 41 19.82 -4.31 18.50
N LYS A 42 18.62 -4.65 19.02
CA LYS A 42 17.93 -5.90 18.67
C LYS A 42 17.71 -6.03 17.16
N PHE A 43 17.27 -4.97 16.50
CA PHE A 43 17.06 -4.96 15.06
C PHE A 43 18.37 -5.15 14.29
N ASN A 44 19.45 -4.48 14.68
CA ASN A 44 20.74 -4.59 14.01
C ASN A 44 21.39 -5.98 14.17
N ASN A 45 21.02 -6.71 15.22
CA ASN A 45 21.52 -8.06 15.49
C ASN A 45 20.63 -9.17 14.85
N ILE A 46 19.54 -8.81 14.16
CA ILE A 46 18.75 -9.77 13.39
C ILE A 46 19.57 -10.21 12.19
N GLU A 47 19.86 -11.51 12.09
CA GLU A 47 20.41 -12.09 10.87
C GLU A 47 19.43 -11.86 9.72
N THR A 48 19.81 -11.00 8.78
CA THR A 48 19.02 -10.76 7.57
C THR A 48 19.28 -11.90 6.60
N ASN A 49 18.30 -12.78 6.42
CA ASN A 49 18.32 -13.72 5.31
C ASN A 49 18.30 -12.93 4.00
N ARG A 50 19.34 -13.09 3.18
CA ARG A 50 19.36 -12.48 1.85
C ARG A 50 18.31 -13.17 0.98
N LEU A 51 17.34 -12.38 0.52
CA LEU A 51 16.39 -12.85 -0.47
C LEU A 51 17.13 -13.20 -1.76
N ASN A 52 16.72 -14.26 -2.41
CA ASN A 52 17.26 -14.67 -3.71
C ASN A 52 16.61 -13.92 -4.89
N TYR A 53 15.83 -12.88 -4.59
CA TYR A 53 15.15 -12.01 -5.55
C TYR A 53 15.22 -10.54 -5.06
N LYS A 54 15.00 -9.62 -5.98
CA LYS A 54 14.91 -8.19 -5.69
C LYS A 54 13.45 -7.78 -5.56
N ILE A 55 13.20 -6.75 -4.75
CA ILE A 55 11.92 -6.03 -4.71
C ILE A 55 12.21 -4.63 -5.24
N ARG A 56 11.48 -4.22 -6.28
CA ARG A 56 11.61 -2.90 -6.88
C ARG A 56 10.29 -2.15 -6.78
N VAL A 57 10.26 -1.17 -5.90
CA VAL A 57 9.12 -0.27 -5.75
C VAL A 57 9.25 0.87 -6.75
N ILE A 58 8.20 1.10 -7.52
CA ILE A 58 8.16 2.09 -8.59
C ILE A 58 7.40 3.31 -8.08
N GLY A 59 8.10 4.46 -8.00
CA GLY A 59 7.46 5.75 -7.83
C GLY A 59 7.09 6.29 -9.22
N SER A 60 5.81 6.42 -9.49
CA SER A 60 5.38 7.04 -10.73
C SER A 60 5.49 8.56 -10.61
N ASN A 61 5.96 9.22 -11.63
CA ASN A 61 5.88 10.68 -11.73
C ASN A 61 4.57 11.11 -12.45
N VAL A 62 3.55 10.29 -12.35
CA VAL A 62 2.25 10.53 -13.01
C VAL A 62 1.40 11.38 -12.08
N GLY A 63 1.03 12.59 -12.51
CA GLY A 63 0.24 13.52 -11.72
C GLY A 63 -1.20 13.04 -11.46
N ILE A 64 -1.83 13.62 -10.46
CA ILE A 64 -3.24 13.37 -10.12
C ILE A 64 -4.19 13.67 -11.31
N ASP A 65 -3.75 14.46 -12.24
CA ASP A 65 -4.48 14.83 -13.47
C ASP A 65 -4.99 13.62 -14.26
N ARG A 66 -4.34 12.44 -14.11
CA ARG A 66 -4.76 11.19 -14.77
C ARG A 66 -6.18 10.72 -14.40
N PHE A 67 -6.67 11.13 -13.25
CA PHE A 67 -8.05 10.81 -12.84
C PHE A 67 -9.10 11.75 -13.46
N TYR A 68 -8.66 12.85 -14.09
CA TYR A 68 -9.54 13.90 -14.59
C TYR A 68 -9.42 14.16 -16.10
N LYS A 69 -8.42 13.55 -16.72
CA LYS A 69 -8.16 13.68 -18.16
C LYS A 69 -8.09 12.30 -18.80
N ASP A 70 -8.52 12.20 -20.04
CA ASP A 70 -8.26 11.01 -20.86
C ASP A 70 -6.75 10.86 -21.00
N THR A 71 -6.18 9.99 -20.18
CA THR A 71 -4.74 9.69 -20.23
C THR A 71 -4.53 8.54 -21.20
N ASP A 72 -3.55 8.65 -22.07
CA ASP A 72 -3.17 7.53 -22.92
C ASP A 72 -2.55 6.41 -22.05
N SER A 73 -3.34 5.38 -21.77
CA SER A 73 -2.93 4.23 -20.97
C SER A 73 -1.67 3.55 -21.51
N ILE A 74 -1.47 3.54 -22.84
CA ILE A 74 -0.28 2.97 -23.48
C ILE A 74 0.95 3.78 -23.09
N SER A 75 0.87 5.10 -23.10
CA SER A 75 1.96 5.97 -22.68
C SER A 75 2.33 5.76 -21.21
N VAL A 76 1.33 5.68 -20.32
CA VAL A 76 1.54 5.45 -18.89
C VAL A 76 2.21 4.10 -18.65
N ILE A 77 1.72 3.04 -19.30
CA ILE A 77 2.32 1.70 -19.16
C ILE A 77 3.77 1.70 -19.65
N ASN A 78 4.05 2.30 -20.79
CA ASN A 78 5.41 2.40 -21.34
C ASN A 78 6.35 3.14 -20.38
N ASP A 79 5.91 4.24 -19.78
CA ASP A 79 6.69 4.99 -18.80
C ASP A 79 6.96 4.15 -17.54
N LEU A 80 5.96 3.43 -17.04
CA LEU A 80 6.11 2.53 -15.90
C LEU A 80 7.09 1.39 -16.19
N ILE A 81 7.02 0.76 -17.37
CA ILE A 81 7.96 -0.26 -17.82
C ILE A 81 9.38 0.31 -17.87
N LYS A 82 9.56 1.48 -18.46
CA LYS A 82 10.84 2.16 -18.56
C LYS A 82 11.44 2.48 -17.19
N ILE A 83 10.64 3.01 -16.26
CA ILE A 83 11.08 3.29 -14.88
C ILE A 83 11.39 1.99 -14.15
N SER A 84 10.59 0.95 -14.37
CA SER A 84 10.81 -0.38 -13.80
C SER A 84 12.15 -0.97 -14.24
N SER A 85 12.61 -0.67 -15.46
CA SER A 85 13.91 -1.10 -16.02
C SER A 85 14.22 -2.57 -15.70
N PRO A 86 13.38 -3.53 -16.14
CA PRO A 86 13.54 -4.93 -15.81
C PRO A 86 14.83 -5.51 -16.39
N GLN A 87 15.49 -6.36 -15.61
CA GLN A 87 16.73 -7.03 -16.02
C GLN A 87 16.45 -8.54 -16.16
N LYS A 88 16.52 -9.06 -17.37
CA LYS A 88 16.11 -10.44 -17.72
C LYS A 88 16.77 -11.52 -16.86
N ASN A 89 17.98 -11.27 -16.36
CA ASN A 89 18.75 -12.24 -15.57
C ASN A 89 18.54 -12.06 -14.05
N GLU A 90 17.67 -11.13 -13.63
CA GLU A 90 17.45 -10.84 -12.22
C GLU A 90 16.02 -11.20 -11.81
N LYS A 91 15.88 -12.02 -10.80
CA LYS A 91 14.57 -12.30 -10.20
C LYS A 91 14.07 -11.06 -9.48
N THR A 92 12.96 -10.49 -9.94
CA THR A 92 12.46 -9.21 -9.41
C THR A 92 10.93 -9.21 -9.27
N ILE A 93 10.46 -8.74 -8.11
CA ILE A 93 9.07 -8.40 -7.87
C ILE A 93 8.95 -6.88 -8.03
N PHE A 94 8.24 -6.43 -9.05
CA PHE A 94 7.94 -5.03 -9.28
C PHE A 94 6.65 -4.65 -8.56
N ILE A 95 6.66 -3.51 -7.88
CA ILE A 95 5.50 -3.00 -7.17
C ILE A 95 5.15 -1.63 -7.75
N TRP A 96 4.03 -1.56 -8.45
CA TRP A 96 3.46 -0.34 -8.99
C TRP A 96 2.45 0.26 -8.02
N PRO A 97 2.32 1.60 -7.95
CA PRO A 97 1.49 2.27 -6.95
C PRO A 97 -0.01 2.02 -7.11
N GLU A 98 -0.78 2.44 -6.10
CA GLU A 98 -2.23 2.40 -6.09
C GLU A 98 -2.83 3.25 -7.21
N GLY A 99 -3.88 2.75 -7.88
CA GLY A 99 -4.68 3.50 -8.85
C GLY A 99 -3.90 4.06 -10.03
N ILE A 100 -2.74 3.48 -10.37
CA ILE A 100 -1.86 4.03 -11.41
C ILE A 100 -2.46 3.95 -12.82
N LEU A 101 -3.38 3.02 -13.05
CA LEU A 101 -4.09 2.78 -14.30
C LEU A 101 -5.60 2.89 -14.06
N PRO A 102 -6.16 4.12 -13.92
CA PRO A 102 -7.55 4.32 -13.50
C PRO A 102 -8.58 3.75 -14.50
N ASP A 103 -8.27 3.73 -15.78
CA ASP A 103 -9.17 3.34 -16.87
C ASP A 103 -9.02 1.88 -17.29
N ILE A 104 -8.13 1.12 -16.63
CA ILE A 104 -7.88 -0.28 -16.93
C ILE A 104 -8.28 -1.14 -15.73
N LEU A 105 -9.07 -2.16 -15.97
CA LEU A 105 -9.39 -3.16 -14.95
C LEU A 105 -8.30 -4.24 -14.89
N ASN A 106 -8.24 -4.93 -13.76
CA ASN A 106 -7.21 -5.92 -13.52
C ASN A 106 -7.22 -7.09 -14.53
N ASP A 107 -8.36 -7.49 -15.05
CA ASP A 107 -8.51 -8.52 -16.11
C ASP A 107 -8.18 -7.99 -17.51
N GLN A 108 -8.31 -6.67 -17.72
CA GLN A 108 -8.04 -6.01 -19.00
C GLN A 108 -6.55 -5.71 -19.22
N LEU A 109 -5.72 -5.69 -18.17
CA LEU A 109 -4.28 -5.41 -18.32
C LEU A 109 -3.60 -6.37 -19.30
N LYS A 110 -4.12 -7.59 -19.41
CA LYS A 110 -3.63 -8.60 -20.36
C LYS A 110 -3.74 -8.17 -21.84
N GLU A 111 -4.66 -7.27 -22.19
CA GLU A 111 -4.80 -6.74 -23.54
C GLU A 111 -3.56 -5.91 -23.98
N TYR A 112 -2.82 -5.39 -22.99
CA TYR A 112 -1.59 -4.62 -23.19
C TYR A 112 -0.32 -5.48 -23.16
N LYS A 113 -0.43 -6.81 -23.20
CA LYS A 113 0.68 -7.76 -23.11
C LYS A 113 1.82 -7.44 -24.11
N PHE A 114 1.49 -6.96 -25.30
CA PHE A 114 2.46 -6.61 -26.34
C PHE A 114 3.49 -5.55 -25.90
N LEU A 115 3.18 -4.73 -24.89
CA LEU A 115 4.13 -3.74 -24.32
C LEU A 115 5.14 -4.40 -23.38
N PHE A 116 4.82 -5.55 -22.80
CA PHE A 116 5.60 -6.22 -21.77
C PHE A 116 6.50 -7.34 -22.30
N GLU A 117 6.13 -7.97 -23.41
CA GLU A 117 6.74 -9.20 -23.93
C GLU A 117 8.26 -9.13 -24.14
N ASN A 118 8.76 -7.97 -24.56
CA ASN A 118 10.18 -7.78 -24.83
C ASN A 118 10.99 -7.45 -23.57
N GLU A 119 10.35 -6.97 -22.52
CA GLU A 119 10.99 -6.43 -21.31
C GLU A 119 10.89 -7.41 -20.14
N PHE A 120 9.76 -8.10 -19.97
CA PHE A 120 9.49 -9.01 -18.87
C PHE A 120 9.65 -10.48 -19.30
N ASN A 121 10.06 -11.31 -18.34
CA ASN A 121 10.18 -12.77 -18.51
C ASN A 121 9.84 -13.50 -17.21
N GLU A 122 10.02 -14.81 -17.17
CA GLU A 122 9.73 -15.70 -16.03
C GLU A 122 10.43 -15.34 -14.71
N ASN A 123 11.46 -14.49 -14.76
CA ASN A 123 12.14 -13.98 -13.57
C ASN A 123 11.43 -12.77 -12.97
N HIS A 124 10.30 -12.34 -13.53
CA HIS A 124 9.60 -11.15 -13.11
C HIS A 124 8.20 -11.44 -12.63
N ILE A 125 7.82 -10.80 -11.53
CA ILE A 125 6.46 -10.69 -11.02
C ILE A 125 6.09 -9.22 -10.99
N LEU A 126 4.89 -8.89 -11.44
CA LEU A 126 4.34 -7.55 -11.45
C LEU A 126 3.18 -7.45 -10.47
N SER A 127 3.29 -6.56 -9.50
CA SER A 127 2.26 -6.27 -8.52
C SER A 127 1.75 -4.85 -8.72
N VAL A 128 0.45 -4.68 -8.96
CA VAL A 128 -0.14 -3.41 -9.40
C VAL A 128 -1.32 -3.03 -8.54
N GLY A 129 -1.39 -1.76 -8.13
CA GLY A 129 -2.60 -1.15 -7.60
C GLY A 129 -3.53 -0.77 -8.75
N ILE A 130 -4.57 -1.57 -8.98
CA ILE A 130 -5.45 -1.48 -10.14
C ILE A 130 -6.89 -1.79 -9.75
N ASN A 131 -7.85 -1.19 -10.43
CA ASN A 131 -9.26 -1.46 -10.18
C ASN A 131 -9.68 -2.86 -10.63
N ALA A 132 -10.60 -3.47 -9.89
CA ALA A 132 -11.22 -4.74 -10.25
C ALA A 132 -12.74 -4.63 -10.25
N ILE A 133 -13.39 -5.46 -11.07
CA ILE A 133 -14.85 -5.59 -11.10
C ILE A 133 -15.23 -7.03 -10.82
N LYS A 134 -16.28 -7.22 -10.03
CA LYS A 134 -16.93 -8.52 -9.84
C LYS A 134 -18.42 -8.37 -10.09
N LYS A 135 -18.97 -9.26 -10.90
CA LYS A 135 -20.40 -9.34 -11.13
C LYS A 135 -21.05 -10.26 -10.08
N GLU A 136 -22.00 -9.71 -9.33
CA GLU A 136 -22.85 -10.48 -8.40
C GLU A 136 -24.32 -10.35 -8.82
N GLY A 137 -24.84 -11.38 -9.49
CA GLY A 137 -26.16 -11.34 -10.12
C GLY A 137 -26.23 -10.24 -11.19
N GLU A 138 -27.13 -9.28 -11.02
CA GLU A 138 -27.26 -8.12 -11.92
C GLU A 138 -26.41 -6.92 -11.50
N ASN A 139 -25.79 -6.95 -10.32
CA ASN A 139 -25.01 -5.84 -9.80
C ASN A 139 -23.53 -5.97 -10.14
N LEU A 140 -22.90 -4.86 -10.51
CA LEU A 140 -21.45 -4.75 -10.65
C LEU A 140 -20.87 -4.15 -9.37
N LYS A 141 -19.88 -4.81 -8.81
CA LYS A 141 -19.09 -4.33 -7.67
C LYS A 141 -17.72 -3.91 -8.13
N TYR A 142 -17.33 -2.70 -7.81
CA TYR A 142 -16.02 -2.12 -8.09
C TYR A 142 -15.14 -2.23 -6.86
N PHE A 143 -13.86 -2.56 -7.03
CA PHE A 143 -12.90 -2.71 -5.94
C PHE A 143 -11.63 -1.93 -6.26
N ASN A 144 -11.09 -1.27 -5.24
CA ASN A 144 -9.71 -0.84 -5.23
C ASN A 144 -8.87 -2.08 -4.88
N SER A 145 -7.98 -2.50 -5.78
CA SER A 145 -7.34 -3.82 -5.69
C SER A 145 -5.83 -3.75 -5.83
N PHE A 146 -5.15 -4.67 -5.16
CA PHE A 146 -3.76 -5.02 -5.37
C PHE A 146 -3.71 -6.36 -6.08
N THR A 147 -3.29 -6.36 -7.34
CA THR A 147 -3.28 -7.56 -8.18
C THR A 147 -1.86 -7.93 -8.58
N ILE A 148 -1.55 -9.21 -8.50
CA ILE A 148 -0.24 -9.77 -8.82
C ILE A 148 -0.35 -10.60 -10.10
N TYR A 149 0.56 -10.33 -11.03
CA TYR A 149 0.63 -10.95 -12.33
C TYR A 149 1.97 -11.65 -12.54
N ASP A 150 1.93 -12.70 -13.35
CA ASP A 150 3.15 -13.24 -13.94
C ASP A 150 3.64 -12.39 -15.13
N HIS A 151 4.73 -12.79 -15.75
CA HIS A 151 5.29 -12.11 -16.93
C HIS A 151 4.38 -12.13 -18.17
N ASN A 152 3.38 -13.00 -18.22
CA ASN A 152 2.37 -13.08 -19.28
C ASN A 152 1.13 -12.24 -18.97
N LEU A 153 1.13 -11.51 -17.87
CA LEU A 153 0.00 -10.77 -17.32
C LEU A 153 -1.20 -11.67 -16.94
N GLU A 154 -0.93 -12.94 -16.63
CA GLU A 154 -1.93 -13.80 -16.00
C GLU A 154 -2.01 -13.45 -14.51
N ILE A 155 -3.22 -13.32 -13.99
CA ILE A 155 -3.45 -13.00 -12.58
C ILE A 155 -3.07 -14.20 -11.72
N LEU A 156 -2.07 -14.03 -10.87
CA LEU A 156 -1.65 -15.02 -9.88
C LEU A 156 -2.48 -14.90 -8.60
N ASN A 157 -2.75 -13.67 -8.16
CA ASN A 157 -3.55 -13.39 -6.98
C ASN A 157 -4.07 -11.96 -7.00
N SER A 158 -5.12 -11.69 -6.23
CA SER A 158 -5.67 -10.35 -6.08
C SER A 158 -6.22 -10.14 -4.67
N TYR A 159 -5.96 -8.97 -4.11
CA TYR A 159 -6.49 -8.50 -2.84
C TYR A 159 -7.34 -7.25 -3.05
N ASN A 160 -8.58 -7.28 -2.59
CA ASN A 160 -9.47 -6.13 -2.62
C ASN A 160 -9.43 -5.38 -1.30
N LYS A 161 -9.28 -4.07 -1.33
CA LYS A 161 -9.18 -3.22 -0.15
C LYS A 161 -10.30 -3.48 0.84
N LEU A 162 -9.94 -3.78 2.07
CA LEU A 162 -10.89 -4.14 3.13
C LEU A 162 -11.41 -2.90 3.84
N ASN A 163 -10.53 -1.94 4.16
CA ASN A 163 -10.87 -0.74 4.91
C ASN A 163 -10.92 0.46 3.95
N LEU A 164 -12.14 0.79 3.52
CA LEU A 164 -12.36 1.90 2.60
C LEU A 164 -12.36 3.25 3.33
N VAL A 165 -11.92 4.29 2.63
CA VAL A 165 -11.91 5.67 3.13
C VAL A 165 -13.29 6.28 2.97
N PRO A 166 -13.95 6.70 4.07
CA PRO A 166 -15.24 7.39 4.00
C PRO A 166 -15.14 8.67 3.16
N PHE A 167 -16.17 8.95 2.38
CA PHE A 167 -16.30 10.10 1.46
C PHE A 167 -15.32 10.10 0.27
N GLY A 168 -14.19 9.42 0.36
CA GLY A 168 -13.25 9.23 -0.75
C GLY A 168 -13.61 8.03 -1.62
N GLU A 169 -13.78 6.86 -1.02
CA GLU A 169 -13.97 5.61 -1.72
C GLU A 169 -15.43 5.09 -1.63
N PHE A 170 -16.14 5.47 -0.58
CA PHE A 170 -17.57 5.19 -0.44
C PHE A 170 -18.30 6.32 0.29
N LEU A 171 -19.57 6.44 0.05
CA LEU A 171 -20.44 7.42 0.72
C LEU A 171 -21.14 6.76 1.91
N PRO A 172 -20.77 7.12 3.16
CA PRO A 172 -21.53 6.68 4.34
C PRO A 172 -22.98 7.15 4.22
N PHE A 173 -23.94 6.27 4.57
CA PHE A 173 -25.37 6.60 4.47
C PHE A 173 -25.78 7.09 3.06
N GLU A 174 -25.29 6.46 2.02
CA GLU A 174 -25.44 6.86 0.62
C GLU A 174 -26.89 7.24 0.25
N ARG A 175 -27.89 6.45 0.70
CA ARG A 175 -29.30 6.74 0.46
C ARG A 175 -29.77 8.12 0.98
N THR A 176 -29.23 8.56 2.12
CA THR A 176 -29.62 9.82 2.74
C THR A 176 -28.84 10.98 2.15
N LEU A 177 -27.55 10.79 1.94
CA LEU A 177 -26.64 11.84 1.46
C LEU A 177 -26.82 12.12 -0.04
N SER A 178 -27.20 11.13 -0.83
CA SER A 178 -27.53 11.34 -2.23
C SER A 178 -28.79 12.20 -2.43
N LEU A 179 -29.74 12.19 -1.47
CA LEU A 179 -30.92 13.08 -1.51
C LEU A 179 -30.56 14.56 -1.41
N ILE A 180 -29.45 14.88 -0.75
CA ILE A 180 -28.94 16.27 -0.63
C ILE A 180 -27.86 16.58 -1.67
N GLY A 181 -27.68 15.73 -2.68
CA GLY A 181 -26.78 15.95 -3.81
C GLY A 181 -25.31 15.65 -3.53
N LEU A 182 -24.98 15.06 -2.38
CA LEU A 182 -23.63 14.60 -2.11
C LEU A 182 -23.36 13.29 -2.85
N LYS A 183 -22.27 13.28 -3.64
CA LYS A 183 -21.77 12.10 -4.35
C LYS A 183 -20.36 11.78 -3.84
N THR A 184 -19.94 10.53 -4.01
CA THR A 184 -18.51 10.15 -3.78
C THR A 184 -17.60 10.92 -4.72
N ILE A 185 -16.40 11.21 -4.25
CA ILE A 185 -15.34 11.88 -5.03
C ILE A 185 -14.72 10.91 -6.04
N THR A 186 -15.08 9.64 -5.99
CA THR A 186 -14.58 8.62 -6.91
C THR A 186 -15.02 8.93 -8.34
N ASN A 187 -14.03 9.22 -9.18
CA ASN A 187 -14.25 9.55 -10.58
C ASN A 187 -14.91 8.40 -11.33
N ASN A 188 -16.00 8.70 -12.02
CA ASN A 188 -16.70 7.83 -12.98
C ASN A 188 -17.21 6.47 -12.47
N TYR A 189 -16.75 5.96 -11.33
CA TYR A 189 -17.20 4.72 -10.73
C TYR A 189 -18.21 4.98 -9.61
N GLN A 190 -19.13 4.07 -9.46
CA GLN A 190 -19.93 3.96 -8.25
C GLN A 190 -19.00 3.76 -7.05
N SER A 191 -19.47 4.02 -5.81
CA SER A 191 -18.69 3.75 -4.59
C SER A 191 -17.98 2.39 -4.67
N TYR A 192 -16.72 2.33 -4.24
CA TYR A 192 -16.05 1.06 -4.14
C TYR A 192 -16.74 0.12 -3.16
N SER A 193 -16.68 -1.14 -3.46
CA SER A 193 -17.14 -2.21 -2.58
C SER A 193 -16.00 -2.66 -1.68
N ARG A 194 -16.35 -2.99 -0.44
CA ARG A 194 -15.39 -3.53 0.53
C ARG A 194 -14.98 -4.94 0.14
N GLY A 195 -13.69 -5.25 0.25
CA GLY A 195 -13.16 -6.62 0.15
C GLY A 195 -13.71 -7.53 1.26
N GLU A 196 -13.66 -8.83 1.05
CA GLU A 196 -14.21 -9.80 2.01
C GLU A 196 -13.29 -10.00 3.21
N LYS A 197 -12.01 -10.28 2.97
CA LYS A 197 -11.02 -10.50 4.02
C LYS A 197 -9.60 -10.20 3.52
N ARG A 198 -8.70 -9.96 4.47
CA ARG A 198 -7.27 -9.88 4.21
C ARG A 198 -6.66 -11.27 4.33
N ASN A 199 -6.06 -11.73 3.25
CA ASN A 199 -5.34 -13.00 3.23
C ASN A 199 -3.88 -12.73 2.94
N ILE A 200 -3.01 -13.59 3.49
CA ILE A 200 -1.64 -13.67 3.02
C ILE A 200 -1.65 -14.23 1.62
N ILE A 201 -0.92 -13.57 0.74
CA ILE A 201 -0.71 -14.03 -0.62
C ILE A 201 0.55 -14.89 -0.64
N GLU A 202 0.41 -16.12 -1.04
CA GLU A 202 1.51 -17.05 -1.22
C GLU A 202 1.84 -17.17 -2.71
N LEU A 203 3.07 -16.80 -3.07
CA LEU A 203 3.61 -16.96 -4.40
C LEU A 203 4.64 -18.10 -4.36
N ASN A 204 4.26 -19.24 -4.87
CA ASN A 204 5.10 -20.42 -4.95
C ASN A 204 5.23 -20.87 -6.41
N ASN A 205 6.35 -20.51 -7.03
CA ASN A 205 6.73 -20.98 -8.35
C ASN A 205 8.23 -21.31 -8.39
N HIS A 206 8.76 -21.71 -9.53
CA HIS A 206 10.18 -22.10 -9.68
C HIS A 206 11.16 -20.97 -9.29
N ASN A 207 10.74 -19.70 -9.41
CA ASN A 207 11.59 -18.55 -9.20
C ASN A 207 11.35 -17.83 -7.88
N PHE A 208 10.14 -17.95 -7.32
CA PHE A 208 9.73 -17.21 -6.13
C PHE A 208 9.05 -18.14 -5.12
N SER A 209 9.43 -18.01 -3.87
CA SER A 209 8.73 -18.58 -2.72
C SER A 209 8.63 -17.47 -1.69
N VAL A 210 7.45 -16.85 -1.60
CA VAL A 210 7.23 -15.67 -0.77
C VAL A 210 5.79 -15.59 -0.28
N ARG A 211 5.63 -15.19 0.97
CA ARG A 211 4.34 -14.90 1.59
C ARG A 211 4.28 -13.43 1.92
N LEU A 212 3.37 -12.72 1.32
CA LEU A 212 3.20 -11.29 1.51
C LEU A 212 1.83 -10.94 2.08
N LEU A 213 1.83 -9.93 2.93
CA LEU A 213 0.61 -9.34 3.48
C LEU A 213 0.30 -8.05 2.70
N PRO A 214 -0.76 -8.03 1.88
CA PRO A 214 -1.12 -6.87 1.09
C PRO A 214 -1.91 -5.85 1.92
N LEU A 215 -1.57 -4.58 1.76
CA LEU A 215 -2.31 -3.43 2.27
C LEU A 215 -2.42 -2.38 1.18
N ILE A 216 -3.49 -1.58 1.24
CA ILE A 216 -3.72 -0.49 0.30
C ILE A 216 -3.95 0.80 1.09
N CYS A 217 -3.06 1.80 0.87
CA CYS A 217 -3.17 3.16 1.38
C CYS A 217 -3.31 3.22 2.92
N TYR A 218 -4.39 3.78 3.42
CA TYR A 218 -4.66 3.96 4.85
C TYR A 218 -4.81 2.66 5.65
N GLU A 219 -4.85 1.50 5.02
CA GLU A 219 -4.98 0.25 5.75
C GLU A 219 -3.82 0.02 6.73
N ILE A 220 -2.63 0.55 6.44
CA ILE A 220 -1.43 0.45 7.31
C ILE A 220 -1.65 1.09 8.70
N ILE A 221 -2.55 2.06 8.83
CA ILE A 221 -2.79 2.73 10.12
C ILE A 221 -3.65 1.90 11.09
N TYR A 222 -4.37 0.91 10.60
CA TYR A 222 -5.22 0.03 11.43
C TYR A 222 -4.41 -1.09 12.08
N THR A 223 -3.32 -0.74 12.77
CA THR A 223 -2.30 -1.65 13.30
C THR A 223 -2.86 -2.78 14.17
N GLY A 224 -3.94 -2.55 14.91
CA GLY A 224 -4.59 -3.57 15.73
C GLY A 224 -5.29 -4.70 14.96
N ASN A 225 -5.52 -4.52 13.65
CA ASN A 225 -6.23 -5.45 12.79
C ASN A 225 -5.39 -5.97 11.61
N ILE A 226 -4.10 -5.62 11.58
CA ILE A 226 -3.20 -6.02 10.48
C ILE A 226 -2.69 -7.45 10.72
N PHE A 227 -2.38 -7.77 11.98
CA PHE A 227 -1.73 -9.01 12.37
C PHE A 227 -2.76 -9.98 12.94
N ASP A 228 -3.15 -10.94 12.14
CA ASP A 228 -3.54 -12.24 12.65
C ASP A 228 -2.25 -13.07 12.73
N ASN A 229 -2.00 -13.88 13.74
CA ASN A 229 -0.77 -14.65 14.03
C ASN A 229 -0.18 -15.44 12.83
N SER A 230 -0.41 -14.98 11.64
CA SER A 230 -0.05 -15.56 10.37
C SER A 230 1.38 -15.19 10.00
N ASN A 231 2.13 -16.19 9.59
CA ASN A 231 3.53 -16.08 9.23
C ASN A 231 3.66 -15.57 7.78
N PHE A 232 4.15 -14.35 7.58
CA PHE A 232 4.45 -13.74 6.28
C PHE A 232 5.89 -13.23 6.26
N ASP A 233 6.46 -13.07 5.08
CA ASP A 233 7.85 -12.67 4.91
C ASP A 233 7.97 -11.14 4.92
N PHE A 234 7.00 -10.42 4.34
CA PHE A 234 6.95 -8.95 4.39
C PHE A 234 5.53 -8.40 4.11
N ILE A 235 5.36 -7.13 4.45
CA ILE A 235 4.14 -6.35 4.19
C ILE A 235 4.38 -5.50 2.95
N ILE A 236 3.43 -5.51 2.01
CA ILE A 236 3.38 -4.53 0.93
C ILE A 236 2.23 -3.58 1.21
N ASN A 237 2.51 -2.30 1.37
CA ASN A 237 1.49 -1.25 1.38
C ASN A 237 1.67 -0.39 0.14
N ILE A 238 0.73 -0.50 -0.79
CA ILE A 238 0.70 0.39 -1.95
C ILE A 238 -0.13 1.63 -1.61
N SER A 239 0.36 2.77 -2.01
CA SER A 239 -0.37 4.04 -1.96
C SER A 239 0.10 4.96 -3.07
N GLU A 240 -0.66 5.97 -3.30
CA GLU A 240 -0.31 7.05 -4.19
C GLU A 240 0.26 8.24 -3.44
#